data_fb1692827a9302854f2409d494a361fb
#
_entry.id   fb1692827a9302854f2409d494a361fb
#
_cell.length_a   1.000
_cell.length_b   1.000
_cell.length_c   1.000
_cell.angle_alpha   90.00
_cell.angle_beta   90.00
_cell.angle_gamma   90.00
#
_symmetry.space_group_name_H-M   'P 1'
#
loop_
_entity.id
_entity.type
_entity.pdbx_description
1 polymer ?
#
loop_
_entity_poly.entity_id
_entity_poly.type
_entity_poly.pdbx_seq_one_letter_code
_entity_poly.pdbx_strand_id
1 'polypeptide(L)'
;ELRHMLWDYLRELNAKGKTILLTTHYIEEAEALCDRVAIIDQGKIVTEGSPQELISTLGTGSIEIKIHDIPAELNLEPWSFSQSENTLHIPTSRPESDMPKIINLLTQLEVSIEEVKICKSSLEDVFLKLTGRSFLEDTMEIKNV
;
A
#
# COMPACT_ATOMS: atom_id res chain seq x y z
N GLU A 1 15.75 7.89 15.25
CA GLU A 1 16.06 7.47 16.66
C GLU A 1 15.00 7.97 17.65
N LEU A 2 14.75 9.27 17.79
CA LEU A 2 13.78 9.84 18.74
C LEU A 2 12.35 9.31 18.54
N ARG A 3 11.92 9.13 17.29
CA ARG A 3 10.58 8.62 16.92
C ARG A 3 10.36 7.19 17.44
N HIS A 4 11.35 6.32 17.29
CA HIS A 4 11.26 4.93 17.80
C HIS A 4 11.21 4.87 19.32
N MET A 5 11.97 5.73 20.01
CA MET A 5 11.90 5.84 21.47
C MET A 5 10.49 6.26 21.95
N LEU A 6 9.84 7.18 21.23
CA LEU A 6 8.46 7.57 21.54
C LEU A 6 7.50 6.40 21.31
N TRP A 7 7.65 5.64 20.24
CA TRP A 7 6.83 4.46 19.95
C TRP A 7 6.95 3.40 21.04
N ASP A 8 8.16 3.13 21.50
CA ASP A 8 8.39 2.17 22.59
C ASP A 8 7.77 2.63 23.89
N TYR A 9 7.85 3.92 24.20
CA TYR A 9 7.20 4.51 25.37
C TYR A 9 5.66 4.41 25.28
N LEU A 10 5.06 4.68 24.13
CA LEU A 10 3.63 4.53 23.92
C LEU A 10 3.17 3.06 24.10
N ARG A 11 3.94 2.12 23.55
CA ARG A 11 3.67 0.67 23.75
C ARG A 11 3.74 0.27 25.22
N GLU A 12 4.71 0.80 25.97
CA GLU A 12 4.85 0.54 27.40
C GLU A 12 3.66 1.09 28.19
N LEU A 13 3.18 2.30 27.88
CA LEU A 13 2.00 2.88 28.50
C LEU A 13 0.72 2.07 28.20
N ASN A 14 0.56 1.62 26.96
CA ASN A 14 -0.57 0.78 26.56
C ASN A 14 -0.52 -0.56 27.31
N ALA A 15 0.65 -1.19 27.41
CA ALA A 15 0.83 -2.45 28.16
C ALA A 15 0.51 -2.29 29.66
N LYS A 16 0.61 -1.09 30.22
CA LYS A 16 0.18 -0.75 31.57
C LYS A 16 -1.33 -0.44 31.69
N GLY A 17 -2.10 -0.73 30.63
CA GLY A 17 -3.56 -0.56 30.60
C GLY A 17 -4.02 0.87 30.31
N LYS A 18 -3.17 1.74 29.76
CA LYS A 18 -3.57 3.09 29.34
C LYS A 18 -4.16 3.06 27.94
N THR A 19 -5.32 3.67 27.78
CA THR A 19 -5.89 3.97 26.45
C THR A 19 -5.22 5.19 25.87
N ILE A 20 -4.71 5.09 24.64
CA ILE A 20 -4.00 6.16 23.96
C ILE A 20 -4.78 6.50 22.69
N LEU A 21 -5.11 7.77 22.52
CA LEU A 21 -5.64 8.31 21.28
C LEU A 21 -4.50 9.01 20.53
N LEU A 22 -4.17 8.47 19.36
CA LEU A 22 -3.15 9.03 18.47
C LEU A 22 -3.83 9.64 17.24
N THR A 23 -3.49 10.88 16.94
CA THR A 23 -3.85 11.52 15.66
C THR A 23 -2.57 11.79 14.89
N THR A 24 -2.48 11.24 13.71
CA THR A 24 -1.30 11.32 12.86
C THR A 24 -1.70 11.36 11.38
N HIS A 25 -0.86 11.96 10.57
CA HIS A 25 -0.89 11.83 9.11
C HIS A 25 0.16 10.83 8.60
N TYR A 26 0.93 10.23 9.49
CA TYR A 26 1.88 9.17 9.15
C TYR A 26 1.19 7.81 9.29
N ILE A 27 0.81 7.23 8.17
CA ILE A 27 0.05 5.96 8.15
C ILE A 27 0.86 4.83 8.77
N GLU A 28 2.18 4.81 8.56
CA GLU A 28 3.08 3.83 9.18
C GLU A 28 2.98 3.82 10.71
N GLU A 29 2.77 4.99 11.34
CA GLU A 29 2.58 5.06 12.79
C GLU A 29 1.26 4.42 13.21
N ALA A 30 0.19 4.69 12.47
CA ALA A 30 -1.10 4.09 12.72
C ALA A 30 -1.05 2.56 12.55
N GLU A 31 -0.39 2.07 11.50
CA GLU A 31 -0.22 0.64 11.24
C GLU A 31 0.64 -0.06 12.30
N ALA A 32 1.71 0.60 12.77
CA ALA A 32 2.67 0.01 13.70
C ALA A 32 2.25 0.07 15.18
N LEU A 33 1.45 1.06 15.58
CA LEU A 33 1.17 1.35 16.99
C LEU A 33 -0.27 1.14 17.42
N CYS A 34 -1.23 1.23 16.49
CA CYS A 34 -2.64 1.27 16.84
C CYS A 34 -3.29 -0.11 16.77
N ASP A 35 -4.06 -0.48 17.78
CA ASP A 35 -4.92 -1.66 17.77
C ASP A 35 -6.14 -1.43 16.86
N ARG A 36 -6.61 -0.18 16.78
CA ARG A 36 -7.71 0.26 15.92
C ARG A 36 -7.38 1.60 15.28
N VAL A 37 -7.81 1.76 14.06
CA VAL A 37 -7.62 2.98 13.25
C VAL A 37 -8.96 3.42 12.71
N ALA A 38 -9.20 4.73 12.70
CA ALA A 38 -10.29 5.35 11.98
C ALA A 38 -9.69 6.27 10.90
N ILE A 39 -10.07 6.06 9.64
CA ILE A 39 -9.68 6.92 8.53
C ILE A 39 -10.72 8.02 8.41
N ILE A 40 -10.26 9.27 8.46
CA ILE A 40 -11.12 10.46 8.36
C ILE A 40 -10.82 11.16 7.03
N ASP A 41 -11.86 11.41 6.25
CA ASP A 41 -11.79 12.24 5.05
C ASP A 41 -12.94 13.23 5.05
N GLN A 42 -12.67 14.49 4.69
CA GLN A 42 -13.64 15.60 4.65
C GLN A 42 -14.52 15.69 5.91
N GLY A 43 -13.91 15.49 7.08
CA GLY A 43 -14.60 15.58 8.37
C GLY A 43 -15.51 14.39 8.73
N LYS A 44 -15.44 13.30 7.97
CA LYS A 44 -16.23 12.09 8.20
C LYS A 44 -15.32 10.87 8.37
N ILE A 45 -15.71 9.96 9.26
CA ILE A 45 -15.07 8.65 9.35
C ILE A 45 -15.54 7.84 8.15
N VAL A 46 -14.60 7.47 7.27
CA VAL A 46 -14.87 6.67 6.07
C VAL A 46 -14.76 5.19 6.32
N THR A 47 -13.92 4.79 7.26
CA THR A 47 -13.80 3.41 7.74
C THR A 47 -13.12 3.36 9.10
N GLU A 48 -13.34 2.29 9.85
CA GLU A 48 -12.62 1.99 11.09
C GLU A 48 -12.44 0.48 11.26
N GLY A 49 -11.35 0.08 11.91
CA GLY A 49 -11.05 -1.33 12.19
C GLY A 49 -9.62 -1.50 12.68
N SER A 50 -9.19 -2.73 12.90
CA SER A 50 -7.77 -2.98 13.09
C SER A 50 -7.00 -2.75 11.77
N PRO A 51 -5.74 -2.31 11.81
CA PRO A 51 -4.93 -2.17 10.61
C PRO A 51 -4.96 -3.42 9.71
N GLN A 52 -4.81 -4.59 10.30
CA GLN A 52 -4.81 -5.86 9.58
C GLN A 52 -6.14 -6.21 8.91
N GLU A 53 -7.26 -5.96 9.59
CA GLU A 53 -8.60 -6.12 8.99
C GLU A 53 -8.80 -5.19 7.80
N LEU A 54 -8.43 -3.91 7.94
CA LEU A 54 -8.55 -2.93 6.87
C LEU A 54 -7.67 -3.30 5.67
N ILE A 55 -6.42 -3.68 5.91
CA ILE A 55 -5.47 -4.10 4.86
C ILE A 55 -5.99 -5.37 4.16
N SER A 56 -6.44 -6.38 4.90
CA SER A 56 -6.89 -7.64 4.31
C SER A 56 -8.19 -7.51 3.52
N THR A 57 -9.08 -6.61 3.95
CA THR A 57 -10.41 -6.45 3.34
C THR A 57 -10.42 -5.42 2.23
N LEU A 58 -9.70 -4.32 2.39
CA LEU A 58 -9.74 -3.15 1.51
C LEU A 58 -8.45 -2.90 0.74
N GLY A 59 -7.32 -3.41 1.23
CA GLY A 59 -6.02 -3.24 0.60
C GLY A 59 -5.93 -3.97 -0.74
N THR A 60 -5.12 -3.43 -1.63
CA THR A 60 -4.81 -4.06 -2.92
C THR A 60 -3.30 -4.20 -3.01
N GLY A 61 -2.82 -5.44 -2.98
CA GLY A 61 -1.42 -5.72 -3.25
C GLY A 61 -1.08 -5.49 -4.72
N SER A 62 0.19 -5.55 -5.05
CA SER A 62 0.64 -5.47 -6.44
C SER A 62 1.81 -6.41 -6.70
N ILE A 63 2.02 -6.70 -7.98
CA ILE A 63 3.21 -7.38 -8.48
C ILE A 63 3.98 -6.37 -9.31
N GLU A 64 5.22 -6.14 -8.97
CA GLU A 64 6.16 -5.36 -9.76
C GLU A 64 7.05 -6.31 -10.54
N ILE A 65 7.12 -6.15 -11.86
CA ILE A 65 7.95 -6.97 -12.74
C ILE A 65 8.84 -6.04 -13.54
N LYS A 66 10.13 -6.15 -13.31
CA LYS A 66 11.13 -5.47 -14.12
C LYS A 66 11.47 -6.34 -15.31
N ILE A 67 11.37 -5.77 -16.51
CA ILE A 67 11.62 -6.45 -17.77
C ILE A 67 12.68 -5.68 -18.56
N HIS A 68 13.42 -6.38 -19.43
CA HIS A 68 14.50 -5.78 -20.20
C HIS A 68 13.96 -4.80 -21.25
N ASP A 69 13.04 -5.28 -22.06
CA ASP A 69 12.39 -4.49 -23.12
C ASP A 69 10.88 -4.68 -23.04
N ILE A 70 10.14 -3.58 -23.08
CA ILE A 70 8.69 -3.61 -23.06
C ILE A 70 8.17 -3.70 -24.50
N PRO A 71 7.42 -4.77 -24.85
CA PRO A 71 6.79 -4.86 -26.16
C PRO A 71 5.82 -3.70 -26.40
N ALA A 72 5.77 -3.19 -27.63
CA ALA A 72 4.87 -2.09 -28.00
C ALA A 72 3.38 -2.43 -27.77
N GLU A 73 3.03 -3.70 -27.90
CA GLU A 73 1.70 -4.23 -27.64
C GLU A 73 1.80 -5.34 -26.59
N LEU A 74 1.67 -4.99 -25.31
CA LEU A 74 1.62 -5.93 -24.23
C LEU A 74 0.18 -6.10 -23.75
N ASN A 75 -0.33 -7.33 -23.82
CA ASN A 75 -1.63 -7.69 -23.27
C ASN A 75 -1.44 -8.70 -22.14
N LEU A 76 -1.89 -8.33 -20.93
CA LEU A 76 -1.83 -9.18 -19.74
C LEU A 76 -3.23 -9.54 -19.21
N GLU A 77 -4.26 -9.50 -20.06
CA GLU A 77 -5.60 -9.87 -19.60
C GLU A 77 -5.61 -11.23 -18.84
N PRO A 78 -6.35 -11.30 -17.73
CA PRO A 78 -7.34 -10.35 -17.21
C PRO A 78 -6.78 -9.24 -16.29
N TRP A 79 -5.46 -9.15 -16.14
CA TRP A 79 -4.84 -8.15 -15.25
C TRP A 79 -4.65 -6.82 -15.97
N SER A 80 -5.05 -5.73 -15.29
CA SER A 80 -4.63 -4.40 -15.67
C SER A 80 -3.21 -4.13 -15.18
N PHE A 81 -2.47 -3.29 -15.86
CA PHE A 81 -1.14 -2.86 -15.43
C PHE A 81 -0.89 -1.41 -15.79
N SER A 82 0.02 -0.79 -15.06
CA SER A 82 0.67 0.46 -15.44
C SER A 82 2.16 0.20 -15.66
N GLN A 83 2.79 1.09 -16.41
CA GLN A 83 4.19 0.97 -16.76
C GLN A 83 4.94 2.22 -16.32
N SER A 84 6.08 2.01 -15.69
CA SER A 84 7.03 3.07 -15.36
C SER A 84 8.42 2.61 -15.76
N GLU A 85 9.05 3.30 -16.71
CA GLU A 85 10.31 2.84 -17.30
C GLU A 85 10.22 1.38 -17.75
N ASN A 86 11.08 0.51 -17.23
CA ASN A 86 11.11 -0.93 -17.54
C ASN A 86 10.38 -1.78 -16.49
N THR A 87 9.53 -1.18 -15.65
CA THR A 87 8.79 -1.88 -14.60
C THR A 87 7.29 -1.87 -14.88
N LEU A 88 6.70 -3.06 -14.86
CA LEU A 88 5.25 -3.26 -14.88
C LEU A 88 4.72 -3.30 -13.45
N HIS A 89 3.71 -2.51 -13.16
CA HIS A 89 2.98 -2.50 -11.89
C HIS A 89 1.60 -3.10 -12.10
N ILE A 90 1.35 -4.25 -11.50
CA ILE A 90 0.14 -5.05 -11.70
C ILE A 90 -0.61 -5.14 -10.37
N PRO A 91 -1.65 -4.31 -10.13
CA PRO A 91 -2.46 -4.41 -8.93
C PRO A 91 -3.28 -5.70 -8.92
N THR A 92 -3.26 -6.40 -7.80
CA THR A 92 -4.04 -7.61 -7.59
C THR A 92 -4.31 -7.86 -6.11
N SER A 93 -5.48 -8.42 -5.80
CA SER A 93 -5.84 -8.82 -4.45
C SER A 93 -5.20 -10.15 -4.02
N ARG A 94 -4.60 -10.89 -4.95
CA ARG A 94 -4.00 -12.22 -4.71
C ARG A 94 -2.63 -12.37 -5.38
N PRO A 95 -1.65 -11.54 -5.01
CA PRO A 95 -0.38 -11.49 -5.71
C PRO A 95 0.37 -12.83 -5.73
N GLU A 96 0.31 -13.61 -4.64
CA GLU A 96 1.01 -14.90 -4.56
C GLU A 96 0.43 -15.93 -5.55
N SER A 97 -0.87 -15.91 -5.79
CA SER A 97 -1.52 -16.85 -6.71
C SER A 97 -1.52 -16.38 -8.16
N ASP A 98 -1.45 -15.07 -8.39
CA ASP A 98 -1.48 -14.49 -9.72
C ASP A 98 -0.08 -14.37 -10.33
N MET A 99 0.95 -14.17 -9.51
CA MET A 99 2.33 -14.04 -9.96
C MET A 99 2.79 -15.19 -10.88
N PRO A 100 2.58 -16.49 -10.55
CA PRO A 100 3.00 -17.57 -11.45
C PRO A 100 2.30 -17.54 -12.82
N LYS A 101 1.03 -17.12 -12.86
CA LYS A 101 0.25 -17.01 -14.10
C LYS A 101 0.77 -15.89 -14.97
N ILE A 102 1.07 -14.74 -14.37
CA ILE A 102 1.60 -13.56 -15.07
C ILE A 102 3.00 -13.87 -15.61
N ILE A 103 3.87 -14.52 -14.83
CA ILE A 103 5.21 -14.92 -15.27
C ILE A 103 5.09 -15.88 -16.46
N ASN A 104 4.19 -16.86 -16.40
CA ASN A 104 3.98 -17.79 -17.50
C ASN A 104 3.51 -17.09 -18.78
N LEU A 105 2.57 -16.14 -18.64
CA LEU A 105 2.09 -15.34 -19.77
C LEU A 105 3.21 -14.49 -20.39
N LEU A 106 4.00 -13.80 -19.59
CA LEU A 106 5.15 -13.02 -20.06
C LEU A 106 6.20 -13.89 -20.74
N THR A 107 6.43 -15.10 -20.22
CA THR A 107 7.34 -16.08 -20.84
C THR A 107 6.84 -16.55 -22.20
N GLN A 108 5.53 -16.79 -22.34
CA GLN A 108 4.92 -17.14 -23.63
C GLN A 108 4.99 -16.00 -24.66
N LEU A 109 5.01 -14.76 -24.18
CA LEU A 109 5.18 -13.57 -25.01
C LEU A 109 6.68 -13.24 -25.28
N GLU A 110 7.58 -14.14 -24.91
CA GLU A 110 9.05 -14.00 -25.06
C GLU A 110 9.62 -12.75 -24.37
N VAL A 111 8.94 -12.24 -23.33
CA VAL A 111 9.40 -11.10 -22.55
C VAL A 111 10.47 -11.53 -21.55
N SER A 112 11.61 -10.89 -21.59
CA SER A 112 12.73 -11.15 -20.67
C SER A 112 12.50 -10.49 -19.33
N ILE A 113 12.27 -11.29 -18.29
CA ILE A 113 12.03 -10.83 -16.91
C ILE A 113 13.38 -10.73 -16.20
N GLU A 114 13.65 -9.56 -15.60
CA GLU A 114 14.85 -9.30 -14.79
C GLU A 114 14.61 -9.54 -13.31
N GLU A 115 13.49 -9.01 -12.80
CA GLU A 115 13.15 -9.06 -11.37
C GLU A 115 11.64 -9.16 -11.19
N VAL A 116 11.20 -9.88 -10.18
CA VAL A 116 9.78 -9.93 -9.75
C VAL A 116 9.70 -9.65 -8.27
N LYS A 117 8.82 -8.74 -7.88
CA LYS A 117 8.60 -8.35 -6.50
C LYS A 117 7.11 -8.35 -6.18
N ILE A 118 6.74 -8.98 -5.08
CA ILE A 118 5.38 -8.88 -4.52
C ILE A 118 5.37 -7.72 -3.54
N CYS A 119 4.54 -6.73 -3.81
CA CYS A 119 4.26 -5.62 -2.92
C CYS A 119 2.96 -5.92 -2.17
N LYS A 120 3.09 -6.19 -0.87
CA LYS A 120 1.91 -6.40 -0.01
C LYS A 120 1.16 -5.11 0.13
N SER A 121 -0.17 -5.21 0.22
CA SER A 121 -0.99 -4.05 0.56
C SER A 121 -0.65 -3.52 1.95
N SER A 122 -0.75 -2.20 2.07
CA SER A 122 -0.50 -1.44 3.29
C SER A 122 -1.75 -0.65 3.68
N LEU A 123 -1.75 -0.08 4.87
CA LEU A 123 -2.81 0.84 5.28
C LEU A 123 -2.83 2.11 4.41
N GLU A 124 -1.70 2.48 3.81
CA GLU A 124 -1.62 3.57 2.83
C GLU A 124 -2.43 3.26 1.57
N ASP A 125 -2.34 2.04 1.03
CA ASP A 125 -3.13 1.61 -0.12
C ASP A 125 -4.64 1.67 0.18
N VAL A 126 -5.03 1.30 1.41
CA VAL A 126 -6.42 1.42 1.87
C VAL A 126 -6.86 2.87 1.89
N PHE A 127 -6.02 3.75 2.44
CA PHE A 127 -6.30 5.18 2.48
C PHE A 127 -6.47 5.78 1.08
N LEU A 128 -5.53 5.52 0.18
CA LEU A 128 -5.57 5.98 -1.21
C LEU A 128 -6.83 5.51 -1.93
N LYS A 129 -7.19 4.24 -1.73
CA LYS A 129 -8.39 3.66 -2.36
C LYS A 129 -9.69 4.31 -1.88
N LEU A 130 -9.76 4.66 -0.59
CA LEU A 130 -10.97 5.20 0.02
C LEU A 130 -11.14 6.72 -0.22
N THR A 131 -10.03 7.46 -0.24
CA THR A 131 -10.05 8.92 -0.34
C THR A 131 -9.75 9.42 -1.75
N GLY A 132 -9.11 8.59 -2.59
CA GLY A 132 -8.64 8.98 -3.92
C GLY A 132 -7.47 9.98 -3.90
N ARG A 133 -6.82 10.18 -2.73
CA ARG A 133 -5.76 11.18 -2.52
C ARG A 133 -4.49 10.53 -2.01
N SER A 134 -3.34 11.02 -2.50
CA SER A 134 -2.04 10.71 -1.92
C SER A 134 -1.72 11.71 -0.81
N PHE A 135 -1.19 11.25 0.33
CA PHE A 135 -0.70 12.15 1.40
C PHE A 135 0.39 13.12 0.94
N LEU A 136 1.07 12.80 -0.15
CA LEU A 136 2.09 13.67 -0.75
C LEU A 136 1.48 14.90 -1.42
N GLU A 137 0.24 14.84 -1.90
CA GLU A 137 -0.45 15.97 -2.52
C GLU A 137 -0.93 16.99 -1.47
N ASP A 138 -1.47 16.52 -0.33
CA ASP A 138 -1.93 17.40 0.76
C ASP A 138 -0.78 18.20 1.40
N THR A 139 0.45 17.69 1.37
CA THR A 139 1.61 18.40 1.92
C THR A 139 2.09 19.53 1.03
N MET A 140 1.76 19.53 -0.26
CA MET A 140 2.12 20.62 -1.19
C MET A 140 1.12 21.77 -1.18
N GLU A 141 -0.16 21.53 -0.91
CA GLU A 141 -1.17 22.61 -0.82
C GLU A 141 -0.97 23.52 0.41
N ILE A 142 -0.43 23.01 1.51
CA ILE A 142 -0.20 23.79 2.73
C ILE A 142 0.99 24.78 2.60
N LYS A 143 1.87 24.59 1.60
CA LYS A 143 3.03 25.49 1.38
C LYS A 143 2.73 26.73 0.55
N ASN A 144 1.52 26.89 0.04
CA ASN A 144 1.11 28.01 -0.82
C ASN A 144 0.08 28.94 -0.19
N VAL A 145 0.00 28.98 1.15
CA VAL A 145 -0.80 29.98 1.90
C VAL A 145 0.10 30.93 2.68
#